data_dc4ec60dbe28c2384b1e65db4db2f393
#
_entry.id   dc4ec60dbe28c2384b1e65db4db2f393
#
_cell.length_a   1.000
_cell.length_b   1.000
_cell.length_c   1.000
_cell.angle_alpha   90.00
_cell.angle_beta   90.00
_cell.angle_gamma   90.00
#
_symmetry.space_group_name_H-M   'P 1'
#
loop_
_entity.id
_entity.type
_entity.pdbx_description
1 polymer ?
#
loop_
_entity_poly.entity_id
_entity_poly.type
_entity_poly.pdbx_seq_one_letter_code
_entity_poly.pdbx_strand_id
1 'polypeptide(L)'
;MEERPSRMFDVLRECGALKVVLPEVDRLWGVPQRPEYHPEVDTGVHLMMVLDMAARLATTLTVRFACLVHDLGKGTTPADMLPRHIGHEQRSAKLLKGLCERLRVPTECRETADVVAREHGNIHRSGELGAAALVRLIERCDGIRKPARFDEILLACECDARGRLGFDEAPYPQRQRLSEALAAVQSVATSVIAARAAESGVTGQKVGEMIHAARVRAVAAWLLTTAAD
;
A
#
# COMPACT_ATOMS: atom_id res chain seq x y z
N MET A 1 5.94 20.75 -6.90
CA MET A 1 6.39 19.34 -7.06
C MET A 1 6.60 19.07 -8.54
N GLU A 2 7.58 18.23 -8.88
CA GLU A 2 7.95 17.92 -10.27
C GLU A 2 6.82 17.24 -11.03
N GLU A 3 6.60 17.60 -12.31
CA GLU A 3 5.58 17.01 -13.18
C GLU A 3 6.01 15.65 -13.75
N ARG A 4 7.32 15.46 -13.97
CA ARG A 4 7.93 14.22 -14.47
C ARG A 4 9.13 13.83 -13.61
N PRO A 5 8.90 13.28 -12.42
CA PRO A 5 9.96 12.93 -11.50
C PRO A 5 10.93 11.87 -12.04
N SER A 6 10.49 11.01 -12.98
CA SER A 6 11.35 10.04 -13.65
C SER A 6 12.62 10.65 -14.24
N ARG A 7 12.52 11.86 -14.84
CA ARG A 7 13.68 12.55 -15.44
C ARG A 7 14.82 12.82 -14.47
N MET A 8 14.49 13.15 -13.20
CA MET A 8 15.51 13.33 -12.17
C MET A 8 16.27 12.02 -11.93
N PHE A 9 15.56 10.90 -11.87
CA PHE A 9 16.17 9.58 -11.64
C PHE A 9 17.01 9.13 -12.83
N ASP A 10 16.58 9.42 -14.07
CA ASP A 10 17.36 9.15 -15.28
C ASP A 10 18.72 9.89 -15.21
N VAL A 11 18.71 11.20 -14.95
CA VAL A 11 19.93 12.01 -14.80
C VAL A 11 20.82 11.48 -13.66
N LEU A 12 20.25 11.18 -12.50
CA LEU A 12 21.00 10.63 -11.36
C LEU A 12 21.65 9.28 -11.69
N ARG A 13 21.00 8.44 -12.51
CA ARG A 13 21.57 7.17 -12.98
C ARG A 13 22.69 7.40 -13.98
N GLU A 14 22.46 8.22 -15.00
CA GLU A 14 23.43 8.51 -16.05
C GLU A 14 24.75 9.04 -15.48
N CYS A 15 24.69 9.92 -14.47
CA CYS A 15 25.90 10.44 -13.81
C CYS A 15 26.42 9.55 -12.65
N GLY A 16 25.78 8.42 -12.37
CA GLY A 16 26.15 7.49 -11.30
C GLY A 16 25.80 7.95 -9.87
N ALA A 17 25.17 9.10 -9.71
CA ALA A 17 24.81 9.64 -8.40
C ALA A 17 23.72 8.81 -7.69
N LEU A 18 22.78 8.21 -8.45
CA LEU A 18 21.70 7.39 -7.87
C LEU A 18 22.26 6.24 -7.04
N LYS A 19 23.28 5.56 -7.53
CA LYS A 19 23.95 4.46 -6.84
C LYS A 19 24.58 4.88 -5.51
N VAL A 20 24.95 6.14 -5.38
CA VAL A 20 25.55 6.68 -4.15
C VAL A 20 24.48 7.17 -3.17
N VAL A 21 23.47 7.89 -3.67
CA VAL A 21 22.46 8.54 -2.83
C VAL A 21 21.34 7.56 -2.45
N LEU A 22 20.86 6.77 -3.39
CA LEU A 22 19.75 5.82 -3.25
C LEU A 22 20.09 4.46 -3.86
N PRO A 23 21.10 3.75 -3.33
CA PRO A 23 21.52 2.44 -3.85
C PRO A 23 20.39 1.40 -3.84
N GLU A 24 19.43 1.54 -2.92
CA GLU A 24 18.26 0.66 -2.83
C GLU A 24 17.33 0.83 -4.03
N VAL A 25 17.25 2.04 -4.56
CA VAL A 25 16.46 2.35 -5.77
C VAL A 25 17.24 1.98 -7.03
N ASP A 26 18.53 2.34 -7.09
CA ASP A 26 19.39 2.08 -8.26
C ASP A 26 19.42 0.60 -8.66
N ARG A 27 19.42 -0.30 -7.68
CA ARG A 27 19.45 -1.77 -7.91
C ARG A 27 18.17 -2.37 -8.49
N LEU A 28 17.09 -1.59 -8.65
CA LEU A 28 15.84 -2.10 -9.22
C LEU A 28 15.89 -2.27 -10.73
N TRP A 29 16.79 -1.54 -11.42
CA TRP A 29 16.97 -1.72 -12.85
C TRP A 29 17.67 -3.04 -13.19
N GLY A 30 17.21 -3.70 -14.24
CA GLY A 30 17.67 -5.02 -14.63
C GLY A 30 17.06 -6.17 -13.81
N VAL A 31 16.13 -5.87 -12.91
CA VAL A 31 15.43 -6.88 -12.11
C VAL A 31 14.11 -7.23 -12.79
N PRO A 32 13.97 -8.47 -13.35
CA PRO A 32 12.80 -8.84 -14.13
C PRO A 32 11.60 -9.14 -13.25
N GLN A 33 10.43 -8.71 -13.69
CA GLN A 33 9.11 -9.05 -13.16
C GLN A 33 8.34 -9.95 -14.13
N ARG A 34 7.23 -10.52 -13.66
CA ARG A 34 6.37 -11.36 -14.49
C ARG A 34 5.60 -10.49 -15.49
N PRO A 35 5.76 -10.73 -16.81
CA PRO A 35 5.15 -9.90 -17.87
C PRO A 35 3.62 -9.92 -17.84
N GLU A 36 3.00 -10.97 -17.28
CA GLU A 36 1.54 -11.08 -17.14
C GLU A 36 0.94 -10.00 -16.22
N TYR A 37 1.76 -9.48 -15.29
CA TYR A 37 1.36 -8.44 -14.33
C TYR A 37 2.06 -7.11 -14.58
N HIS A 38 3.24 -7.14 -15.20
CA HIS A 38 4.09 -5.98 -15.46
C HIS A 38 4.63 -6.07 -16.90
N PRO A 39 3.87 -5.56 -17.89
CA PRO A 39 4.28 -5.63 -19.31
C PRO A 39 5.62 -4.96 -19.60
N GLU A 40 6.01 -3.96 -18.79
CA GLU A 40 7.32 -3.29 -18.84
C GLU A 40 8.48 -4.20 -18.38
N VAL A 41 8.21 -5.30 -17.69
CA VAL A 41 9.13 -6.32 -17.17
C VAL A 41 10.16 -5.80 -16.17
N ASP A 42 10.86 -4.71 -16.46
CA ASP A 42 11.92 -4.16 -15.60
C ASP A 42 11.34 -3.39 -14.39
N THR A 43 11.79 -3.75 -13.18
CA THR A 43 11.29 -3.14 -11.93
C THR A 43 11.66 -1.66 -11.80
N GLY A 44 12.83 -1.25 -12.28
CA GLY A 44 13.24 0.16 -12.26
C GLY A 44 12.44 1.01 -13.24
N VAL A 45 12.16 0.47 -14.45
CA VAL A 45 11.29 1.12 -15.44
C VAL A 45 9.88 1.27 -14.87
N HIS A 46 9.33 0.19 -14.27
CA HIS A 46 8.04 0.24 -13.59
C HIS A 46 8.00 1.35 -12.54
N LEU A 47 9.00 1.43 -11.66
CA LEU A 47 9.07 2.45 -10.62
C LEU A 47 9.01 3.87 -11.19
N MET A 48 9.67 4.13 -12.30
CA MET A 48 9.61 5.45 -12.95
C MET A 48 8.20 5.78 -13.46
N MET A 49 7.52 4.80 -14.03
CA MET A 49 6.12 4.95 -14.48
C MET A 49 5.17 5.19 -13.29
N VAL A 50 5.37 4.52 -12.17
CA VAL A 50 4.61 4.74 -10.92
C VAL A 50 4.80 6.16 -10.39
N LEU A 51 6.03 6.68 -10.39
CA LEU A 51 6.32 8.05 -9.94
C LEU A 51 5.71 9.11 -10.88
N ASP A 52 5.76 8.90 -12.18
CA ASP A 52 5.12 9.81 -13.15
C ASP A 52 3.58 9.74 -13.04
N MET A 53 3.01 8.56 -12.73
CA MET A 53 1.58 8.43 -12.43
C MET A 53 1.21 9.18 -11.14
N ALA A 54 2.03 9.08 -10.09
CA ALA A 54 1.81 9.83 -8.86
C ALA A 54 1.88 11.36 -9.09
N ALA A 55 2.73 11.81 -10.01
CA ALA A 55 2.76 13.21 -10.43
C ALA A 55 1.51 13.61 -11.22
N ARG A 56 1.08 12.78 -12.17
CA ARG A 56 -0.13 12.98 -12.98
C ARG A 56 -1.40 13.07 -12.12
N LEU A 57 -1.49 12.27 -11.06
CA LEU A 57 -2.59 12.31 -10.09
C LEU A 57 -2.44 13.42 -9.04
N ALA A 58 -1.46 14.32 -9.21
CA ALA A 58 -1.19 15.46 -8.33
C ALA A 58 -1.08 15.07 -6.83
N THR A 59 -0.48 13.92 -6.54
CA THR A 59 -0.41 13.37 -5.19
C THR A 59 0.52 14.16 -4.27
N THR A 60 0.33 13.97 -2.94
CA THR A 60 1.17 14.56 -1.89
C THR A 60 2.61 14.01 -1.92
N LEU A 61 3.53 14.68 -1.22
CA LEU A 61 4.90 14.19 -1.03
C LEU A 61 4.89 12.82 -0.33
N THR A 62 4.01 12.62 0.64
CA THR A 62 3.85 11.37 1.39
C THR A 62 3.53 10.20 0.46
N VAL A 63 2.58 10.38 -0.46
CA VAL A 63 2.20 9.36 -1.46
C VAL A 63 3.35 9.12 -2.43
N ARG A 64 3.98 10.17 -2.97
CA ARG A 64 5.13 10.02 -3.91
C ARG A 64 6.30 9.29 -3.28
N PHE A 65 6.59 9.58 -2.00
CA PHE A 65 7.63 8.87 -1.27
C PHE A 65 7.26 7.39 -1.07
N ALA A 66 6.01 7.09 -0.71
CA ALA A 66 5.54 5.72 -0.59
C ALA A 66 5.66 4.97 -1.92
N CYS A 67 5.27 5.58 -3.05
CA CYS A 67 5.47 5.05 -4.39
C CYS A 67 6.96 4.75 -4.70
N LEU A 68 7.87 5.66 -4.33
CA LEU A 68 9.31 5.49 -4.56
C LEU A 68 9.90 4.24 -3.89
N VAL A 69 9.39 3.87 -2.72
CA VAL A 69 10.06 2.90 -1.84
C VAL A 69 9.28 1.60 -1.62
N HIS A 70 8.06 1.46 -2.17
CA HIS A 70 7.21 0.30 -1.89
C HIS A 70 7.84 -1.03 -2.26
N ASP A 71 8.58 -1.07 -3.35
CA ASP A 71 9.12 -2.27 -3.99
C ASP A 71 10.65 -2.46 -3.87
N LEU A 72 11.33 -1.73 -2.99
CA LEU A 72 12.79 -1.83 -2.80
C LEU A 72 13.28 -3.27 -2.60
N GLY A 73 12.45 -4.11 -1.97
CA GLY A 73 12.76 -5.51 -1.71
C GLY A 73 12.88 -6.39 -2.96
N LYS A 74 12.31 -5.97 -4.09
CA LYS A 74 12.46 -6.68 -5.38
C LYS A 74 13.92 -6.68 -5.84
N GLY A 75 14.65 -5.59 -5.62
CA GLY A 75 16.08 -5.46 -5.93
C GLY A 75 17.01 -6.37 -5.12
N THR A 76 16.49 -7.11 -4.14
CA THR A 76 17.25 -8.08 -3.33
C THR A 76 16.69 -9.51 -3.45
N THR A 77 15.89 -9.76 -4.46
CA THR A 77 15.38 -11.11 -4.72
C THR A 77 16.51 -12.03 -5.18
N PRO A 78 16.69 -13.21 -4.59
CA PRO A 78 17.66 -14.19 -5.05
C PRO A 78 17.43 -14.57 -6.54
N ALA A 79 18.52 -14.74 -7.28
CA ALA A 79 18.46 -14.97 -8.74
C ALA A 79 17.65 -16.23 -9.11
N ASP A 80 17.71 -17.27 -8.30
CA ASP A 80 16.97 -18.53 -8.46
C ASP A 80 15.46 -18.41 -8.22
N MET A 81 15.01 -17.30 -7.59
CA MET A 81 13.59 -17.00 -7.36
C MET A 81 12.98 -16.14 -8.45
N LEU A 82 13.78 -15.46 -9.26
CA LEU A 82 13.30 -14.58 -10.32
C LEU A 82 12.48 -15.35 -11.38
N PRO A 83 11.46 -14.75 -11.96
CA PRO A 83 10.91 -13.40 -11.74
C PRO A 83 9.86 -13.33 -10.61
N ARG A 84 9.88 -14.23 -9.66
CA ARG A 84 8.99 -14.25 -8.50
C ARG A 84 9.65 -13.52 -7.33
N HIS A 85 8.99 -12.50 -6.80
CA HIS A 85 9.54 -11.69 -5.71
C HIS A 85 8.98 -12.09 -4.34
N ILE A 86 8.93 -13.39 -4.04
CA ILE A 86 8.33 -13.90 -2.79
C ILE A 86 8.98 -13.20 -1.59
N GLY A 87 8.15 -12.60 -0.72
CA GLY A 87 8.58 -11.91 0.50
C GLY A 87 9.30 -10.56 0.24
N HIS A 88 9.09 -9.95 -0.93
CA HIS A 88 9.65 -8.62 -1.21
C HIS A 88 9.09 -7.55 -0.28
N GLU A 89 7.87 -7.69 0.20
CA GLU A 89 7.21 -6.76 1.09
C GLU A 89 8.00 -6.58 2.40
N GLN A 90 8.41 -7.70 3.04
CA GLN A 90 9.19 -7.67 4.27
C GLN A 90 10.61 -7.14 4.00
N ARG A 91 11.20 -7.48 2.84
CA ARG A 91 12.50 -6.93 2.44
C ARG A 91 12.42 -5.44 2.16
N SER A 92 11.34 -4.97 1.50
CA SER A 92 11.07 -3.55 1.27
C SER A 92 11.00 -2.79 2.59
N ALA A 93 10.20 -3.25 3.55
CA ALA A 93 10.07 -2.62 4.85
C ALA A 93 11.40 -2.55 5.63
N LYS A 94 12.24 -3.59 5.53
CA LYS A 94 13.58 -3.59 6.15
C LYS A 94 14.53 -2.57 5.50
N LEU A 95 14.55 -2.50 4.16
CA LEU A 95 15.38 -1.54 3.42
C LEU A 95 14.89 -0.11 3.65
N LEU A 96 13.58 0.10 3.64
CA LEU A 96 12.95 1.38 3.92
C LEU A 96 13.38 1.95 5.28
N LYS A 97 13.44 1.12 6.33
CA LYS A 97 13.87 1.57 7.66
C LYS A 97 15.27 2.21 7.61
N GLY A 98 16.25 1.52 7.03
CA GLY A 98 17.62 2.02 6.91
C GLY A 98 17.73 3.26 6.03
N LEU A 99 16.97 3.31 4.93
CA LEU A 99 16.88 4.46 4.04
C LEU A 99 16.33 5.69 4.79
N CYS A 100 15.23 5.52 5.52
CA CYS A 100 14.61 6.60 6.29
C CYS A 100 15.50 7.16 7.40
N GLU A 101 16.25 6.30 8.08
CA GLU A 101 17.23 6.70 9.11
C GLU A 101 18.37 7.52 8.48
N ARG A 102 18.93 7.05 7.37
CA ARG A 102 20.03 7.69 6.65
C ARG A 102 19.63 9.05 6.07
N LEU A 103 18.45 9.17 5.49
CA LEU A 103 17.97 10.39 4.83
C LEU A 103 17.14 11.29 5.76
N ARG A 104 16.93 10.92 7.02
CA ARG A 104 16.11 11.65 7.99
C ARG A 104 14.71 11.97 7.46
N VAL A 105 14.07 10.94 6.87
CA VAL A 105 12.74 11.08 6.26
C VAL A 105 11.70 11.46 7.33
N PRO A 106 10.80 12.44 7.05
CA PRO A 106 9.71 12.81 7.96
C PRO A 106 8.86 11.61 8.38
N THR A 107 8.39 11.63 9.62
CA THR A 107 7.65 10.51 10.23
C THR A 107 6.41 10.12 9.43
N GLU A 108 5.64 11.09 8.96
CA GLU A 108 4.45 10.88 8.15
C GLU A 108 4.75 10.13 6.84
N CYS A 109 5.81 10.51 6.13
CA CYS A 109 6.25 9.82 4.91
C CYS A 109 6.69 8.39 5.23
N ARG A 110 7.47 8.21 6.30
CA ARG A 110 7.97 6.90 6.72
C ARG A 110 6.82 5.96 7.13
N GLU A 111 5.87 6.43 7.93
CA GLU A 111 4.74 5.61 8.40
C GLU A 111 3.84 5.16 7.25
N THR A 112 3.51 6.06 6.33
CA THR A 112 2.70 5.72 5.14
C THR A 112 3.44 4.74 4.24
N ALA A 113 4.72 5.00 3.97
CA ALA A 113 5.54 4.14 3.12
C ALA A 113 5.73 2.72 3.71
N ASP A 114 5.90 2.58 5.04
CA ASP A 114 6.01 1.26 5.68
C ASP A 114 4.75 0.42 5.49
N VAL A 115 3.57 1.05 5.62
CA VAL A 115 2.30 0.34 5.39
C VAL A 115 2.14 -0.03 3.92
N VAL A 116 2.44 0.88 2.98
CA VAL A 116 2.37 0.57 1.53
C VAL A 116 3.32 -0.56 1.19
N ALA A 117 4.57 -0.52 1.65
CA ALA A 117 5.55 -1.57 1.40
C ALA A 117 5.09 -2.95 1.88
N ARG A 118 4.37 -3.02 3.01
CA ARG A 118 3.89 -4.29 3.59
C ARG A 118 2.58 -4.78 3.00
N GLU A 119 1.67 -3.87 2.63
CA GLU A 119 0.27 -4.23 2.39
C GLU A 119 -0.20 -4.00 0.94
N HIS A 120 0.59 -3.35 0.06
CA HIS A 120 0.15 -3.06 -1.31
C HIS A 120 -0.33 -4.32 -2.05
N GLY A 121 0.37 -5.45 -1.92
CA GLY A 121 -0.05 -6.71 -2.53
C GLY A 121 -1.39 -7.24 -1.99
N ASN A 122 -1.72 -7.01 -0.71
CA ASN A 122 -3.01 -7.35 -0.13
C ASN A 122 -4.11 -6.38 -0.58
N ILE A 123 -3.77 -5.09 -0.74
CA ILE A 123 -4.68 -4.05 -1.24
C ILE A 123 -5.06 -4.36 -2.69
N HIS A 124 -4.09 -4.69 -3.55
CA HIS A 124 -4.37 -5.07 -4.95
C HIS A 124 -5.33 -6.26 -5.06
N ARG A 125 -5.20 -7.24 -4.17
CA ARG A 125 -6.08 -8.42 -4.13
C ARG A 125 -7.34 -8.25 -3.29
N SER A 126 -7.65 -7.04 -2.82
CA SER A 126 -8.80 -6.80 -1.93
C SER A 126 -10.15 -7.17 -2.56
N GLY A 127 -10.25 -7.22 -3.89
CA GLY A 127 -11.43 -7.73 -4.60
C GLY A 127 -11.81 -9.17 -4.26
N GLU A 128 -10.82 -10.00 -3.92
CA GLU A 128 -10.97 -11.42 -3.60
C GLU A 128 -11.21 -11.66 -2.10
N LEU A 129 -11.08 -10.62 -1.26
CA LEU A 129 -11.14 -10.77 0.18
C LEU A 129 -12.58 -10.76 0.71
N GLY A 130 -12.88 -11.71 1.59
CA GLY A 130 -14.11 -11.69 2.39
C GLY A 130 -14.04 -10.72 3.57
N ALA A 131 -15.19 -10.48 4.24
CA ALA A 131 -15.38 -9.48 5.28
C ALA A 131 -14.30 -9.49 6.38
N ALA A 132 -14.00 -10.65 6.95
CA ALA A 132 -13.00 -10.76 8.03
C ALA A 132 -11.57 -10.40 7.56
N ALA A 133 -11.23 -10.71 6.31
CA ALA A 133 -9.92 -10.37 5.74
C ALA A 133 -9.83 -8.86 5.43
N LEU A 134 -10.90 -8.25 4.93
CA LEU A 134 -11.00 -6.80 4.71
C LEU A 134 -10.85 -6.02 6.03
N VAL A 135 -11.57 -6.42 7.08
CA VAL A 135 -11.45 -5.76 8.40
C VAL A 135 -10.00 -5.86 8.91
N ARG A 136 -9.38 -7.04 8.87
CA ARG A 136 -7.98 -7.19 9.28
C ARG A 136 -7.01 -6.36 8.44
N LEU A 137 -7.23 -6.23 7.13
CA LEU A 137 -6.41 -5.39 6.26
C LEU A 137 -6.51 -3.92 6.68
N ILE A 138 -7.73 -3.41 6.89
CA ILE A 138 -7.99 -2.04 7.36
C ILE A 138 -7.32 -1.79 8.73
N GLU A 139 -7.39 -2.76 9.65
CA GLU A 139 -6.75 -2.68 10.97
C GLU A 139 -5.22 -2.65 10.86
N ARG A 140 -4.59 -3.49 10.02
CA ARG A 140 -3.14 -3.46 9.78
C ARG A 140 -2.67 -2.16 9.14
N CYS A 141 -3.50 -1.56 8.29
CA CYS A 141 -3.23 -0.24 7.71
C CYS A 141 -3.51 0.92 8.68
N ASP A 142 -3.98 0.63 9.92
CA ASP A 142 -4.42 1.63 10.89
C ASP A 142 -5.52 2.58 10.36
N GLY A 143 -6.30 2.09 9.38
CA GLY A 143 -7.28 2.89 8.65
C GLY A 143 -8.40 3.45 9.51
N ILE A 144 -8.77 2.75 10.60
CA ILE A 144 -9.85 3.17 11.50
C ILE A 144 -9.45 4.43 12.29
N ARG A 145 -8.20 4.49 12.76
CA ARG A 145 -7.70 5.63 13.55
C ARG A 145 -7.18 6.76 12.67
N LYS A 146 -6.64 6.44 11.50
CA LYS A 146 -6.01 7.40 10.59
C LYS A 146 -6.61 7.29 9.17
N PRO A 147 -7.91 7.62 8.99
CA PRO A 147 -8.59 7.43 7.71
C PRO A 147 -7.99 8.26 6.55
N ALA A 148 -7.50 9.46 6.82
CA ALA A 148 -6.82 10.27 5.80
C ALA A 148 -5.52 9.61 5.32
N ARG A 149 -4.72 9.04 6.23
CA ARG A 149 -3.52 8.27 5.85
C ARG A 149 -3.90 7.00 5.09
N PHE A 150 -5.01 6.36 5.45
CA PHE A 150 -5.49 5.19 4.71
C PHE A 150 -5.84 5.53 3.26
N ASP A 151 -6.48 6.67 3.00
CA ASP A 151 -6.72 7.13 1.63
C ASP A 151 -5.42 7.40 0.86
N GLU A 152 -4.40 7.98 1.49
CA GLU A 152 -3.05 8.13 0.89
C GLU A 152 -2.40 6.79 0.56
N ILE A 153 -2.55 5.76 1.43
CA ILE A 153 -2.07 4.39 1.18
C ILE A 153 -2.77 3.80 -0.04
N LEU A 154 -4.09 3.94 -0.13
CA LEU A 154 -4.88 3.45 -1.26
C LEU A 154 -4.50 4.17 -2.56
N LEU A 155 -4.27 5.48 -2.50
CA LEU A 155 -3.82 6.28 -3.64
C LEU A 155 -2.42 5.88 -4.12
N ALA A 156 -1.49 5.55 -3.21
CA ALA A 156 -0.19 5.02 -3.59
C ALA A 156 -0.30 3.68 -4.33
N CYS A 157 -1.19 2.78 -3.87
CA CYS A 157 -1.47 1.52 -4.55
C CYS A 157 -2.17 1.74 -5.92
N GLU A 158 -3.03 2.75 -6.05
CA GLU A 158 -3.59 3.13 -7.35
C GLU A 158 -2.49 3.61 -8.31
N CYS A 159 -1.55 4.43 -7.84
CA CYS A 159 -0.39 4.86 -8.64
C CYS A 159 0.45 3.67 -9.12
N ASP A 160 0.69 2.68 -8.26
CA ASP A 160 1.40 1.45 -8.60
C ASP A 160 0.64 0.66 -9.69
N ALA A 161 -0.66 0.42 -9.50
CA ALA A 161 -1.47 -0.33 -10.47
C ALA A 161 -1.55 0.35 -11.84
N ARG A 162 -1.75 1.68 -11.86
CA ARG A 162 -1.88 2.48 -13.08
C ARG A 162 -0.53 2.90 -13.68
N GLY A 163 0.54 2.80 -12.92
CA GLY A 163 1.92 3.00 -13.37
C GLY A 163 2.49 1.84 -14.17
N ARG A 164 1.69 0.85 -14.58
CA ARG A 164 2.09 -0.24 -15.49
C ARG A 164 1.88 0.15 -16.94
N LEU A 165 2.71 -0.38 -17.82
CA LEU A 165 2.63 -0.10 -19.25
C LEU A 165 1.27 -0.48 -19.83
N GLY A 166 0.54 0.52 -20.36
CA GLY A 166 -0.80 0.34 -20.93
C GLY A 166 -1.95 0.33 -19.91
N PHE A 167 -1.68 0.61 -18.62
CA PHE A 167 -2.70 0.64 -17.57
C PHE A 167 -2.97 2.05 -17.02
N ASP A 168 -2.44 3.08 -17.62
CA ASP A 168 -2.51 4.47 -17.15
C ASP A 168 -3.93 5.04 -17.04
N GLU A 169 -4.88 4.53 -17.84
CA GLU A 169 -6.31 4.86 -17.77
C GLU A 169 -7.17 3.71 -17.20
N ALA A 170 -6.53 2.62 -16.72
CA ALA A 170 -7.28 1.49 -16.19
C ALA A 170 -8.02 1.86 -14.90
N PRO A 171 -9.23 1.33 -14.68
CA PRO A 171 -9.94 1.52 -13.42
C PRO A 171 -9.21 0.79 -12.28
N TYR A 172 -9.25 1.39 -11.09
CA TYR A 172 -8.72 0.79 -9.87
C TYR A 172 -9.82 0.71 -8.78
N PRO A 173 -10.73 -0.27 -8.90
CA PRO A 173 -11.90 -0.38 -8.01
C PRO A 173 -11.54 -0.69 -6.56
N GLN A 174 -10.34 -1.19 -6.29
CA GLN A 174 -9.86 -1.54 -4.95
C GLN A 174 -9.88 -0.34 -4.00
N ARG A 175 -9.59 0.87 -4.50
CA ARG A 175 -9.63 2.08 -3.67
C ARG A 175 -11.04 2.35 -3.18
N GLN A 176 -12.03 2.40 -4.08
CA GLN A 176 -13.42 2.62 -3.71
C GLN A 176 -13.91 1.51 -2.76
N ARG A 177 -13.68 0.24 -3.11
CA ARG A 177 -14.06 -0.91 -2.30
C ARG A 177 -13.54 -0.84 -0.87
N LEU A 178 -12.27 -0.49 -0.67
CA LEU A 178 -11.67 -0.40 0.66
C LEU A 178 -12.12 0.83 1.42
N SER A 179 -12.40 1.94 0.75
CA SER A 179 -13.00 3.14 1.37
C SER A 179 -14.41 2.86 1.87
N GLU A 180 -15.23 2.16 1.09
CA GLU A 180 -16.60 1.77 1.48
C GLU A 180 -16.57 0.72 2.61
N ALA A 181 -15.65 -0.24 2.56
CA ALA A 181 -15.44 -1.20 3.66
C ALA A 181 -15.03 -0.49 4.96
N LEU A 182 -14.17 0.54 4.89
CA LEU A 182 -13.82 1.37 6.05
C LEU A 182 -15.05 2.12 6.59
N ALA A 183 -15.89 2.69 5.73
CA ALA A 183 -17.12 3.34 6.16
C ALA A 183 -18.05 2.35 6.89
N ALA A 184 -18.19 1.11 6.39
CA ALA A 184 -18.95 0.07 7.08
C ALA A 184 -18.35 -0.29 8.45
N VAL A 185 -17.01 -0.36 8.58
CA VAL A 185 -16.33 -0.57 9.87
C VAL A 185 -16.59 0.59 10.84
N GLN A 186 -16.55 1.82 10.36
CA GLN A 186 -16.75 3.03 11.17
C GLN A 186 -18.21 3.23 11.60
N SER A 187 -19.19 2.65 10.91
CA SER A 187 -20.61 2.71 11.29
C SER A 187 -20.92 1.91 12.57
N VAL A 188 -20.01 1.07 13.04
CA VAL A 188 -20.21 0.24 14.23
C VAL A 188 -20.13 1.10 15.49
N ALA A 189 -21.22 1.14 16.27
CA ALA A 189 -21.32 1.85 17.54
C ALA A 189 -20.53 1.13 18.65
N THR A 190 -19.20 1.29 18.65
CA THR A 190 -18.30 0.59 19.57
C THR A 190 -18.53 0.92 21.03
N SER A 191 -18.99 2.14 21.35
CA SER A 191 -19.36 2.55 22.71
C SER A 191 -20.53 1.73 23.27
N VAL A 192 -21.54 1.43 22.45
CA VAL A 192 -22.69 0.59 22.87
C VAL A 192 -22.23 -0.84 23.15
N ILE A 193 -21.32 -1.38 22.36
CA ILE A 193 -20.76 -2.73 22.58
C ILE A 193 -19.97 -2.75 23.89
N ALA A 194 -19.14 -1.73 24.12
CA ALA A 194 -18.34 -1.64 25.34
C ALA A 194 -19.23 -1.49 26.61
N ALA A 195 -20.29 -0.68 26.55
CA ALA A 195 -21.24 -0.54 27.66
C ALA A 195 -21.93 -1.87 28.01
N ARG A 196 -22.47 -2.57 27.01
CA ARG A 196 -23.08 -3.90 27.21
C ARG A 196 -22.10 -4.95 27.74
N ALA A 197 -20.85 -4.92 27.27
CA ALA A 197 -19.82 -5.80 27.79
C ALA A 197 -19.54 -5.53 29.28
N ALA A 198 -19.44 -4.25 29.66
CA ALA A 198 -19.23 -3.85 31.05
C ALA A 198 -20.39 -4.29 31.96
N GLU A 199 -21.64 -4.12 31.53
CA GLU A 199 -22.84 -4.60 32.26
C GLU A 199 -22.80 -6.12 32.47
N SER A 200 -22.18 -6.87 31.52
CA SER A 200 -22.04 -8.32 31.60
C SER A 200 -20.74 -8.76 32.30
N GLY A 201 -19.96 -7.84 32.86
CA GLY A 201 -18.67 -8.14 33.51
C GLY A 201 -17.54 -8.53 32.52
N VAL A 202 -17.72 -8.31 31.23
CA VAL A 202 -16.71 -8.60 30.19
C VAL A 202 -15.77 -7.40 30.05
N THR A 203 -14.45 -7.66 30.11
CA THR A 203 -13.44 -6.60 30.05
C THR A 203 -12.25 -6.99 29.15
N GLY A 204 -11.39 -6.02 28.86
CA GLY A 204 -10.09 -6.25 28.19
C GLY A 204 -10.23 -6.80 26.78
N GLN A 205 -9.45 -7.83 26.47
CA GLN A 205 -9.34 -8.44 25.12
C GLN A 205 -10.69 -8.90 24.56
N LYS A 206 -11.59 -9.45 25.40
CA LYS A 206 -12.91 -9.93 24.96
C LYS A 206 -13.77 -8.82 24.39
N VAL A 207 -13.70 -7.60 24.94
CA VAL A 207 -14.41 -6.44 24.37
C VAL A 207 -13.86 -6.11 22.97
N GLY A 208 -12.54 -6.16 22.78
CA GLY A 208 -11.90 -6.00 21.46
C GLY A 208 -12.39 -7.03 20.44
N GLU A 209 -12.50 -8.30 20.86
CA GLU A 209 -13.02 -9.38 20.02
C GLU A 209 -14.50 -9.17 19.63
N MET A 210 -15.33 -8.69 20.58
CA MET A 210 -16.73 -8.35 20.30
C MET A 210 -16.85 -7.20 19.28
N ILE A 211 -16.02 -6.16 19.42
CA ILE A 211 -15.97 -5.03 18.49
C ILE A 211 -15.51 -5.51 17.12
N HIS A 212 -14.43 -6.30 17.05
CA HIS A 212 -13.95 -6.88 15.79
C HIS A 212 -15.03 -7.71 15.10
N ALA A 213 -15.71 -8.60 15.83
CA ALA A 213 -16.80 -9.40 15.29
C ALA A 213 -17.97 -8.53 14.77
N ALA A 214 -18.29 -7.43 15.43
CA ALA A 214 -19.32 -6.50 14.96
C ALA A 214 -18.90 -5.79 13.66
N ARG A 215 -17.64 -5.37 13.54
CA ARG A 215 -17.08 -4.79 12.32
C ARG A 215 -17.13 -5.79 11.16
N VAL A 216 -16.76 -7.06 11.41
CA VAL A 216 -16.85 -8.13 10.39
C VAL A 216 -18.29 -8.30 9.91
N ARG A 217 -19.27 -8.29 10.82
CA ARG A 217 -20.70 -8.37 10.43
C ARG A 217 -21.15 -7.17 9.59
N ALA A 218 -20.71 -5.95 9.94
CA ALA A 218 -21.03 -4.75 9.19
C ALA A 218 -20.48 -4.79 7.77
N VAL A 219 -19.21 -5.20 7.61
CA VAL A 219 -18.60 -5.38 6.28
C VAL A 219 -19.25 -6.53 5.52
N ALA A 220 -19.64 -7.63 6.17
CA ALA A 220 -20.34 -8.73 5.51
C ALA A 220 -21.71 -8.29 4.97
N ALA A 221 -22.47 -7.48 5.74
CA ALA A 221 -23.74 -6.91 5.30
C ALA A 221 -23.55 -5.98 4.09
N TRP A 222 -22.54 -5.10 4.15
CA TRP A 222 -22.20 -4.23 3.00
C TRP A 222 -21.84 -5.05 1.75
N LEU A 223 -21.03 -6.11 1.87
CA LEU A 223 -20.69 -6.96 0.71
C LEU A 223 -21.90 -7.61 0.05
N LEU A 224 -22.95 -7.94 0.81
CA LEU A 224 -24.19 -8.49 0.25
C LEU A 224 -24.98 -7.45 -0.54
N THR A 225 -24.93 -6.17 -0.15
CA THR A 225 -25.62 -5.09 -0.92
C THR A 225 -24.90 -4.79 -2.21
N THR A 226 -23.56 -4.80 -2.23
CA THR A 226 -22.77 -4.50 -3.44
C THR A 226 -22.65 -5.66 -4.42
N ALA A 227 -23.05 -6.88 -4.04
CA ALA A 227 -23.10 -8.04 -4.95
C ALA A 227 -24.46 -8.17 -5.69
N ALA A 228 -25.44 -7.34 -5.32
CA ALA A 228 -26.79 -7.36 -5.91
C ALA A 228 -26.97 -6.28 -7.02
N ASP A 229 -26.01 -5.35 -7.11
CA ASP A 229 -25.92 -4.31 -8.14
C ASP A 229 -24.97 -4.76 -9.25
#